data_ad386f09008b09780a88aabae88d7457
#
_entry.id   ad386f09008b09780a88aabae88d7457
#
_cell.length_a   1.000
_cell.length_b   1.000
_cell.length_c   1.000
_cell.angle_alpha   90.00
_cell.angle_beta   90.00
_cell.angle_gamma   90.00
#
_symmetry.space_group_name_H-M   'P 1'
#
loop_
_entity.id
_entity.type
_entity.pdbx_description
1 polymer ?
#
loop_
_entity_poly.entity_id
_entity_poly.type
_entity_poly.pdbx_seq_one_letter_code
_entity_poly.pdbx_strand_id
1 'polypeptide(L)'
;RAKLLAEEGFSVLSVGFYLWPPLSKDTVFIPVDYAERAVHWLKNNCPVEITGIGMTGLSLGAAYTLLCASMLPDISCVVSVSGFDFVVEGCKHMVVRQHKSYFSYHGKDIPYEQAEALSHLGSTLRAWKKNPNYGSKAMNRFYYNECFKDRTDASRIKVENIQGDVLLLAPEYDDTWPSDEAFPRIMRKLEEVHFPYRYECVIYPEAGHCLTMPEKALSGIGGEEKMNRMLAHFMTMEAKYPEGCRKARAKSWNKMVSFFKESFSVE
;
A
#
# COMPACT_ATOMS: atom_id res chain seq x y z
N ARG A 1 9.99 -10.00 -5.19
CA ARG A 1 9.11 -9.25 -6.10
C ARG A 1 9.94 -8.55 -7.19
N ALA A 2 10.95 -7.74 -6.86
CA ALA A 2 11.76 -7.01 -7.85
C ALA A 2 12.36 -7.95 -8.91
N LYS A 3 13.00 -9.07 -8.50
CA LYS A 3 13.54 -10.07 -9.44
C LYS A 3 12.47 -10.62 -10.40
N LEU A 4 11.26 -10.88 -9.90
CA LEU A 4 10.16 -11.40 -10.73
C LEU A 4 9.64 -10.35 -11.73
N LEU A 5 9.58 -9.08 -11.34
CA LEU A 5 9.25 -8.00 -12.28
C LEU A 5 10.34 -7.85 -13.35
N ALA A 6 11.62 -8.01 -12.99
CA ALA A 6 12.69 -8.02 -13.97
C ALA A 6 12.59 -9.20 -14.97
N GLU A 7 12.17 -10.38 -14.51
CA GLU A 7 11.86 -11.54 -15.37
C GLU A 7 10.67 -11.29 -16.32
N GLU A 8 9.79 -10.36 -15.97
CA GLU A 8 8.67 -9.90 -16.83
C GLU A 8 9.06 -8.81 -17.84
N GLY A 9 10.35 -8.42 -17.87
CA GLY A 9 10.89 -7.48 -18.86
C GLY A 9 11.03 -6.04 -18.38
N PHE A 10 10.81 -5.75 -17.08
CA PHE A 10 10.97 -4.41 -16.52
C PHE A 10 12.39 -4.16 -16.02
N SER A 11 12.90 -2.93 -16.19
CA SER A 11 14.03 -2.43 -15.42
C SER A 11 13.56 -2.06 -14.02
N VAL A 12 14.07 -2.69 -12.97
CA VAL A 12 13.50 -2.58 -11.63
C VAL A 12 14.50 -2.04 -10.62
N LEU A 13 14.15 -0.95 -9.95
CA LEU A 13 14.86 -0.40 -8.80
C LEU A 13 14.07 -0.67 -7.52
N SER A 14 14.68 -1.39 -6.58
CA SER A 14 14.08 -1.63 -5.26
C SER A 14 14.52 -0.54 -4.28
N VAL A 15 13.58 0.24 -3.77
CA VAL A 15 13.85 1.35 -2.86
C VAL A 15 13.52 0.96 -1.43
N GLY A 16 14.53 0.95 -0.56
CA GLY A 16 14.34 0.90 0.88
C GLY A 16 13.91 2.27 1.39
N PHE A 17 12.86 2.35 2.22
CA PHE A 17 12.36 3.63 2.73
C PHE A 17 12.19 3.65 4.27
N TYR A 18 12.20 2.49 4.94
CA TYR A 18 12.28 2.31 6.39
C TYR A 18 12.70 0.87 6.73
N LEU A 19 13.06 0.59 7.98
CA LEU A 19 13.50 -0.73 8.48
C LEU A 19 14.71 -1.35 7.74
N TRP A 20 15.43 -0.57 6.96
CA TRP A 20 16.60 -1.00 6.21
C TRP A 20 17.83 -0.16 6.63
N PRO A 21 18.90 -0.72 7.17
CA PRO A 21 20.07 0.06 7.54
C PRO A 21 20.67 0.82 6.35
N PRO A 22 21.00 2.11 6.46
CA PRO A 22 21.00 2.97 7.67
C PRO A 22 19.67 3.74 7.89
N LEU A 23 18.56 3.35 7.26
CA LEU A 23 17.28 4.04 7.38
C LEU A 23 16.65 3.87 8.76
N SER A 24 15.64 4.70 9.06
CA SER A 24 14.89 4.64 10.32
C SER A 24 14.28 3.24 10.55
N LYS A 25 14.35 2.81 11.81
CA LYS A 25 13.62 1.61 12.29
C LYS A 25 12.16 1.93 12.65
N ASP A 26 11.80 3.20 12.65
CA ASP A 26 10.49 3.68 13.04
C ASP A 26 9.72 4.20 11.82
N THR A 27 8.41 4.08 11.87
CA THR A 27 7.49 4.60 10.84
C THR A 27 7.12 6.04 11.15
N VAL A 28 8.10 6.90 11.16
CA VAL A 28 7.98 8.33 11.49
C VAL A 28 8.81 9.14 10.52
N PHE A 29 8.19 10.17 9.93
CA PHE A 29 8.88 11.17 9.13
C PHE A 29 9.66 10.56 7.94
N ILE A 30 9.07 9.56 7.30
CA ILE A 30 9.66 8.85 6.15
C ILE A 30 9.66 9.79 4.94
N PRO A 31 10.84 10.14 4.37
CA PRO A 31 10.90 11.12 3.30
C PRO A 31 10.35 10.62 1.95
N VAL A 32 9.48 11.39 1.31
CA VAL A 32 9.13 11.27 -0.11
C VAL A 32 10.38 11.49 -0.99
N ASP A 33 11.32 12.29 -0.52
CA ASP A 33 12.63 12.55 -1.14
C ASP A 33 13.41 11.28 -1.51
N TYR A 34 13.14 10.13 -0.86
CA TYR A 34 13.76 8.85 -1.27
C TYR A 34 13.25 8.40 -2.63
N ALA A 35 11.94 8.53 -2.88
CA ALA A 35 11.36 8.22 -4.18
C ALA A 35 11.78 9.24 -5.24
N GLU A 36 11.83 10.52 -4.90
CA GLU A 36 12.31 11.58 -5.79
C GLU A 36 13.74 11.32 -6.27
N ARG A 37 14.65 10.99 -5.35
CA ARG A 37 16.02 10.61 -5.71
C ARG A 37 16.10 9.33 -6.53
N ALA A 38 15.24 8.35 -6.26
CA ALA A 38 15.18 7.11 -7.02
C ALA A 38 14.72 7.36 -8.46
N VAL A 39 13.69 8.18 -8.65
CA VAL A 39 13.21 8.61 -9.97
C VAL A 39 14.30 9.35 -10.73
N HIS A 40 14.95 10.32 -10.07
CA HIS A 40 16.06 11.06 -10.68
C HIS A 40 17.21 10.12 -11.07
N TRP A 41 17.57 9.17 -10.21
CA TRP A 41 18.62 8.18 -10.50
C TRP A 41 18.27 7.30 -11.71
N LEU A 42 17.02 6.81 -11.79
CA LEU A 42 16.54 6.02 -12.93
C LEU A 42 16.68 6.81 -14.23
N LYS A 43 16.19 8.06 -14.27
CA LYS A 43 16.25 8.90 -15.47
C LYS A 43 17.67 9.13 -15.99
N ASN A 44 18.67 9.12 -15.11
CA ASN A 44 20.06 9.39 -15.47
C ASN A 44 20.93 8.14 -15.66
N ASN A 45 20.51 6.97 -15.16
CA ASN A 45 21.37 5.79 -15.10
C ASN A 45 20.71 4.52 -15.67
N CYS A 46 19.46 4.56 -16.09
CA CYS A 46 18.82 3.40 -16.71
C CYS A 46 19.55 3.09 -18.04
N PRO A 47 19.99 1.83 -18.27
CA PRO A 47 20.75 1.46 -19.47
C PRO A 47 19.87 1.37 -20.73
N VAL A 48 18.56 1.49 -20.60
CA VAL A 48 17.58 1.45 -21.70
C VAL A 48 16.75 2.73 -21.70
N GLU A 49 16.15 3.03 -22.85
CA GLU A 49 15.21 4.14 -22.96
C GLU A 49 14.03 3.95 -22.01
N ILE A 50 13.68 5.01 -21.28
CA ILE A 50 12.57 5.00 -20.33
C ILE A 50 11.30 5.47 -21.04
N THR A 51 10.36 4.57 -21.25
CA THR A 51 9.03 4.87 -21.80
C THR A 51 8.04 5.34 -20.74
N GLY A 52 8.29 4.99 -19.47
CA GLY A 52 7.52 5.41 -18.31
C GLY A 52 8.11 4.89 -17.02
N ILE A 53 7.76 5.48 -15.89
CA ILE A 53 8.18 5.07 -14.56
C ILE A 53 6.97 4.61 -13.75
N GLY A 54 6.97 3.32 -13.40
CA GLY A 54 5.95 2.73 -12.54
C GLY A 54 6.39 2.63 -11.08
N MET A 55 5.46 2.76 -10.16
CA MET A 55 5.72 2.52 -8.75
C MET A 55 4.70 1.55 -8.14
N THR A 56 5.16 0.63 -7.31
CA THR A 56 4.27 -0.29 -6.57
C THR A 56 4.74 -0.52 -5.16
N GLY A 57 3.79 -0.61 -4.25
CA GLY A 57 4.01 -0.92 -2.85
C GLY A 57 2.87 -1.71 -2.23
N LEU A 58 3.16 -2.42 -1.15
CA LEU A 58 2.22 -3.17 -0.34
C LEU A 58 2.09 -2.52 1.04
N SER A 59 0.89 -2.46 1.61
CA SER A 59 0.65 -1.99 2.98
C SER A 59 1.07 -0.52 3.15
N LEU A 60 1.96 -0.18 4.08
CA LEU A 60 2.52 1.16 4.20
C LEU A 60 3.19 1.63 2.89
N GLY A 61 3.82 0.71 2.16
CA GLY A 61 4.37 0.98 0.84
C GLY A 61 3.32 1.35 -0.21
N ALA A 62 2.08 0.88 -0.06
CA ALA A 62 0.96 1.25 -0.93
C ALA A 62 0.56 2.72 -0.76
N ALA A 63 0.42 3.18 0.49
CA ALA A 63 0.15 4.58 0.78
C ALA A 63 1.33 5.48 0.35
N TYR A 64 2.56 5.03 0.60
CA TYR A 64 3.76 5.72 0.13
C TYR A 64 3.80 5.84 -1.40
N THR A 65 3.40 4.78 -2.13
CA THR A 65 3.29 4.80 -3.61
C THR A 65 2.31 5.84 -4.11
N LEU A 66 1.09 5.88 -3.55
CA LEU A 66 0.08 6.88 -3.91
C LEU A 66 0.54 8.30 -3.57
N LEU A 67 1.12 8.49 -2.39
CA LEU A 67 1.64 9.78 -1.95
C LEU A 67 2.75 10.28 -2.88
N CYS A 68 3.76 9.44 -3.14
CA CYS A 68 4.86 9.80 -4.03
C CYS A 68 4.37 10.18 -5.43
N ALA A 69 3.48 9.38 -6.03
CA ALA A 69 2.95 9.70 -7.36
C ALA A 69 2.09 10.95 -7.39
N SER A 70 1.38 11.28 -6.29
CA SER A 70 0.61 12.53 -6.20
C SER A 70 1.49 13.79 -6.11
N MET A 71 2.80 13.61 -5.83
CA MET A 71 3.77 14.71 -5.65
C MET A 71 4.87 14.72 -6.72
N LEU A 72 5.12 13.60 -7.37
CA LEU A 72 6.20 13.39 -8.34
C LEU A 72 5.60 13.05 -9.71
N PRO A 73 5.45 14.02 -10.59
CA PRO A 73 4.75 13.84 -11.89
C PRO A 73 5.46 12.89 -12.86
N ASP A 74 6.72 12.58 -12.63
CA ASP A 74 7.47 11.60 -13.43
C ASP A 74 7.00 10.15 -13.20
N ILE A 75 6.21 9.88 -12.16
CA ILE A 75 5.63 8.55 -11.91
C ILE A 75 4.32 8.44 -12.68
N SER A 76 4.37 7.76 -13.83
CA SER A 76 3.28 7.67 -14.80
C SER A 76 2.38 6.45 -14.71
N CYS A 77 2.66 5.54 -13.77
CA CYS A 77 1.80 4.40 -13.46
C CYS A 77 2.00 3.95 -12.01
N VAL A 78 0.91 3.73 -11.28
CA VAL A 78 0.98 3.26 -9.90
C VAL A 78 0.13 2.02 -9.65
N VAL A 79 0.67 1.10 -8.86
CA VAL A 79 -0.08 -0.05 -8.35
C VAL A 79 0.01 -0.06 -6.82
N SER A 80 -1.06 0.35 -6.18
CA SER A 80 -1.19 0.40 -4.73
C SER A 80 -1.88 -0.87 -4.21
N VAL A 81 -1.26 -1.57 -3.25
CA VAL A 81 -1.70 -2.88 -2.80
C VAL A 81 -1.97 -2.89 -1.30
N SER A 82 -3.20 -3.17 -0.89
CA SER A 82 -3.61 -3.28 0.52
C SER A 82 -3.20 -2.05 1.34
N GLY A 83 -3.52 -0.85 0.86
CA GLY A 83 -3.13 0.42 1.45
C GLY A 83 -4.28 1.22 2.04
N PHE A 84 -4.08 2.51 2.21
CA PHE A 84 -5.05 3.46 2.72
C PHE A 84 -4.94 4.82 2.01
N ASP A 85 -5.91 5.70 2.24
CA ASP A 85 -6.17 6.89 1.44
C ASP A 85 -5.82 8.23 2.13
N PHE A 86 -5.22 8.19 3.32
CA PHE A 86 -4.84 9.39 4.08
C PHE A 86 -3.56 9.15 4.89
N VAL A 87 -2.90 10.23 5.28
CA VAL A 87 -1.68 10.17 6.08
C VAL A 87 -2.03 10.24 7.56
N VAL A 88 -1.37 9.43 8.37
CA VAL A 88 -1.57 9.35 9.81
C VAL A 88 -0.31 9.69 10.58
N GLU A 89 -0.47 9.86 11.87
CA GLU A 89 0.62 10.07 12.82
C GLU A 89 1.59 8.89 12.82
N GLY A 90 2.87 9.20 12.74
CA GLY A 90 3.95 8.24 12.83
C GLY A 90 4.12 7.63 14.23
N CYS A 91 4.72 6.45 14.28
CA CYS A 91 4.96 5.77 15.55
C CYS A 91 6.34 5.11 15.64
N LYS A 92 6.93 5.13 16.83
CA LYS A 92 8.11 4.35 17.19
C LYS A 92 7.72 2.98 17.68
N HIS A 93 8.52 1.98 17.33
CA HIS A 93 8.30 0.58 17.74
C HIS A 93 6.88 0.10 17.45
N MET A 94 6.24 0.68 16.41
CA MET A 94 4.85 0.41 16.01
C MET A 94 3.77 0.73 17.07
N VAL A 95 4.11 1.37 18.18
CA VAL A 95 3.19 1.61 19.31
C VAL A 95 3.21 3.05 19.81
N VAL A 96 4.39 3.66 19.95
CA VAL A 96 4.53 4.96 20.59
C VAL A 96 4.34 6.09 19.59
N ARG A 97 3.25 6.85 19.70
CA ARG A 97 2.94 8.01 18.85
C ARG A 97 3.97 9.11 19.04
N GLN A 98 4.27 9.85 17.97
CA GLN A 98 5.38 10.79 17.95
C GLN A 98 4.99 12.24 17.69
N HIS A 99 3.69 12.55 17.53
CA HIS A 99 3.19 13.87 17.13
C HIS A 99 3.90 14.42 15.88
N LYS A 100 4.22 13.51 14.96
CA LYS A 100 4.80 13.76 13.64
C LYS A 100 4.13 12.87 12.62
N SER A 101 4.11 13.30 11.37
CA SER A 101 3.58 12.53 10.26
C SER A 101 4.35 11.21 10.05
N TYR A 102 3.66 10.20 9.50
CA TYR A 102 4.35 9.04 8.89
C TYR A 102 5.34 9.48 7.82
N PHE A 103 4.97 10.52 7.04
CA PHE A 103 5.71 10.92 5.85
C PHE A 103 6.15 12.39 5.93
N SER A 104 7.24 12.70 5.25
CA SER A 104 7.77 14.05 5.12
C SER A 104 8.17 14.33 3.67
N TYR A 105 8.26 15.60 3.32
CA TYR A 105 8.82 16.06 2.06
C TYR A 105 9.61 17.36 2.26
N HIS A 106 10.84 17.40 1.76
CA HIS A 106 11.77 18.52 1.97
C HIS A 106 11.89 18.93 3.44
N GLY A 107 11.95 17.94 4.34
CA GLY A 107 12.11 18.15 5.77
C GLY A 107 10.87 18.71 6.49
N LYS A 108 9.69 18.68 5.88
CA LYS A 108 8.41 19.11 6.48
C LYS A 108 7.46 17.92 6.60
N ASP A 109 6.63 17.92 7.65
CA ASP A 109 5.55 16.95 7.78
C ASP A 109 4.55 17.08 6.62
N ILE A 110 4.18 15.95 6.04
CA ILE A 110 2.96 15.87 5.22
C ILE A 110 1.76 15.98 6.18
N PRO A 111 0.71 16.76 5.86
CA PRO A 111 -0.49 16.85 6.71
C PRO A 111 -1.02 15.46 7.08
N TYR A 112 -1.36 15.26 8.34
CA TYR A 112 -1.70 13.94 8.89
C TYR A 112 -2.77 14.02 9.97
N GLU A 113 -3.44 12.91 10.22
CA GLU A 113 -4.38 12.75 11.33
C GLU A 113 -3.65 12.26 12.57
N GLN A 114 -3.95 12.87 13.70
CA GLN A 114 -3.44 12.42 15.00
C GLN A 114 -4.26 11.24 15.52
N ALA A 115 -3.57 10.28 16.11
CA ALA A 115 -4.20 9.07 16.63
C ALA A 115 -4.49 9.19 18.12
N GLU A 116 -5.73 9.46 18.48
CA GLU A 116 -6.18 9.49 19.87
C GLU A 116 -6.56 8.08 20.38
N ALA A 117 -5.57 7.20 20.49
CA ALA A 117 -5.78 5.77 20.73
C ALA A 117 -6.57 5.46 22.01
N LEU A 118 -6.33 6.19 23.09
CA LEU A 118 -6.99 5.92 24.38
C LEU A 118 -8.46 6.34 24.36
N SER A 119 -8.78 7.48 23.73
CA SER A 119 -10.16 7.96 23.63
C SER A 119 -11.06 7.06 22.78
N HIS A 120 -10.46 6.33 21.81
CA HIS A 120 -11.17 5.44 20.89
C HIS A 120 -11.13 3.95 21.26
N LEU A 121 -10.47 3.55 22.35
CA LEU A 121 -10.34 2.14 22.75
C LEU A 121 -11.72 1.45 22.94
N GLY A 122 -12.64 2.10 23.62
CA GLY A 122 -13.97 1.55 23.87
C GLY A 122 -14.82 1.38 22.60
N SER A 123 -14.76 2.32 21.66
CA SER A 123 -15.45 2.22 20.37
C SER A 123 -14.82 1.18 19.48
N THR A 124 -13.50 1.11 19.43
CA THR A 124 -12.74 0.07 18.71
C THR A 124 -13.14 -1.34 19.16
N LEU A 125 -13.17 -1.58 20.47
CA LEU A 125 -13.59 -2.87 21.02
C LEU A 125 -15.04 -3.22 20.66
N ARG A 126 -15.96 -2.25 20.70
CA ARG A 126 -17.36 -2.46 20.30
C ARG A 126 -17.47 -2.77 18.81
N ALA A 127 -16.78 -2.02 17.95
CA ALA A 127 -16.78 -2.24 16.52
C ALA A 127 -16.23 -3.63 16.16
N TRP A 128 -15.11 -4.01 16.75
CA TRP A 128 -14.53 -5.35 16.58
C TRP A 128 -15.48 -6.47 17.00
N LYS A 129 -16.11 -6.39 18.19
CA LYS A 129 -17.07 -7.40 18.67
C LYS A 129 -18.29 -7.57 17.78
N LYS A 130 -18.73 -6.51 17.09
CA LYS A 130 -19.85 -6.55 16.14
C LYS A 130 -19.49 -7.22 14.80
N ASN A 131 -18.23 -7.47 14.55
CA ASN A 131 -17.72 -8.02 13.29
C ASN A 131 -16.98 -9.36 13.51
N PRO A 132 -17.70 -10.45 13.86
CA PRO A 132 -17.10 -11.73 14.24
C PRO A 132 -16.34 -12.41 13.09
N ASN A 133 -16.55 -11.98 11.84
CA ASN A 133 -15.83 -12.49 10.68
C ASN A 133 -14.33 -12.18 10.72
N TYR A 134 -13.95 -11.10 11.40
CA TYR A 134 -12.57 -10.65 11.49
C TYR A 134 -11.92 -11.23 12.73
N GLY A 135 -11.67 -12.06 13.28
CA GLY A 135 -10.98 -12.58 14.47
C GLY A 135 -10.21 -11.54 15.30
N SER A 136 -9.53 -12.01 16.32
CA SER A 136 -8.84 -11.14 17.29
C SER A 136 -7.69 -10.30 16.72
N LYS A 137 -7.09 -10.74 15.63
CA LYS A 137 -5.93 -10.08 15.01
C LYS A 137 -6.31 -8.85 14.18
N ALA A 138 -7.58 -8.69 13.85
CA ALA A 138 -8.10 -7.55 13.09
C ALA A 138 -8.35 -6.28 13.93
N MET A 139 -7.95 -6.25 15.19
CA MET A 139 -8.11 -5.08 16.06
C MET A 139 -7.54 -3.80 15.42
N ASN A 140 -6.44 -3.91 14.67
CA ASN A 140 -5.79 -2.78 14.04
C ASN A 140 -6.68 -2.11 12.99
N ARG A 141 -7.40 -2.88 12.16
CA ARG A 141 -8.39 -2.35 11.21
C ARG A 141 -9.46 -1.51 11.91
N PHE A 142 -10.06 -2.05 12.98
CA PHE A 142 -11.12 -1.36 13.73
C PHE A 142 -10.58 -0.14 14.47
N TYR A 143 -9.37 -0.20 14.99
CA TYR A 143 -8.68 0.95 15.54
C TYR A 143 -8.55 2.07 14.51
N TYR A 144 -8.11 1.76 13.29
CA TYR A 144 -8.01 2.73 12.21
C TYR A 144 -9.36 3.38 11.89
N ASN A 145 -10.40 2.58 11.73
CA ASN A 145 -11.72 3.08 11.41
C ASN A 145 -12.28 4.01 12.51
N GLU A 146 -12.08 3.67 13.76
CA GLU A 146 -12.60 4.48 14.88
C GLU A 146 -11.74 5.73 15.15
N CYS A 147 -10.42 5.62 15.13
CA CYS A 147 -9.54 6.76 15.39
C CYS A 147 -9.58 7.83 14.30
N PHE A 148 -9.83 7.42 13.07
CA PHE A 148 -9.74 8.31 11.91
C PHE A 148 -11.08 8.47 11.16
N LYS A 149 -12.20 8.21 11.83
CA LYS A 149 -13.54 8.38 11.24
C LYS A 149 -13.83 9.83 10.82
N ASP A 150 -13.34 10.79 11.60
CA ASP A 150 -13.53 12.23 11.42
C ASP A 150 -12.34 12.91 10.71
N ARG A 151 -11.53 12.13 9.95
CA ARG A 151 -10.35 12.61 9.23
C ARG A 151 -10.67 13.75 8.28
N THR A 152 -9.71 14.66 8.15
CA THR A 152 -9.83 15.87 7.34
C THR A 152 -9.38 15.66 5.89
N ASP A 153 -9.83 16.52 4.98
CA ASP A 153 -9.33 16.49 3.60
C ASP A 153 -7.84 16.89 3.54
N ALA A 154 -7.31 17.59 4.53
CA ALA A 154 -5.90 17.98 4.58
C ALA A 154 -4.97 16.76 4.64
N SER A 155 -5.34 15.72 5.38
CA SER A 155 -4.56 14.49 5.52
C SER A 155 -4.75 13.48 4.37
N ARG A 156 -5.75 13.68 3.54
CA ARG A 156 -6.04 12.80 2.41
C ARG A 156 -4.89 12.83 1.39
N ILE A 157 -4.49 11.68 0.88
CA ILE A 157 -3.56 11.59 -0.25
C ILE A 157 -4.25 12.16 -1.49
N LYS A 158 -3.64 13.16 -2.11
CA LYS A 158 -4.22 13.89 -3.26
C LYS A 158 -4.06 13.09 -4.56
N VAL A 159 -4.74 11.96 -4.63
CA VAL A 159 -4.66 11.02 -5.76
C VAL A 159 -5.03 11.65 -7.10
N GLU A 160 -5.84 12.70 -7.07
CA GLU A 160 -6.21 13.50 -8.24
C GLU A 160 -5.05 14.27 -8.88
N ASN A 161 -3.92 14.39 -8.19
CA ASN A 161 -2.70 15.01 -8.70
C ASN A 161 -1.78 14.02 -9.43
N ILE A 162 -2.06 12.73 -9.38
CA ILE A 162 -1.25 11.70 -10.06
C ILE A 162 -1.32 11.95 -11.57
N GLN A 163 -0.16 11.88 -12.24
CA GLN A 163 -0.02 12.11 -13.67
C GLN A 163 0.18 10.79 -14.41
N GLY A 164 -0.75 9.85 -14.24
CA GLY A 164 -0.64 8.54 -14.86
C GLY A 164 -1.68 7.52 -14.36
N ASP A 165 -1.57 6.30 -14.85
CA ASP A 165 -2.52 5.23 -14.59
C ASP A 165 -2.48 4.75 -13.13
N VAL A 166 -3.64 4.41 -12.58
CA VAL A 166 -3.82 4.01 -11.18
C VAL A 166 -4.49 2.64 -11.07
N LEU A 167 -3.82 1.67 -10.46
CA LEU A 167 -4.41 0.39 -10.08
C LEU A 167 -4.40 0.23 -8.55
N LEU A 168 -5.57 -0.10 -8.01
CA LEU A 168 -5.79 -0.34 -6.60
C LEU A 168 -6.18 -1.80 -6.38
N LEU A 169 -5.42 -2.53 -5.58
CA LEU A 169 -5.64 -3.95 -5.30
C LEU A 169 -5.88 -4.13 -3.80
N ALA A 170 -7.11 -4.48 -3.42
CA ALA A 170 -7.49 -4.71 -2.03
C ALA A 170 -7.96 -6.15 -1.80
N PRO A 171 -7.72 -6.74 -0.63
CA PRO A 171 -8.43 -7.94 -0.21
C PRO A 171 -9.79 -7.55 0.37
N GLU A 172 -10.78 -8.44 0.27
CA GLU A 172 -12.10 -8.24 0.88
C GLU A 172 -12.03 -8.14 2.40
N TYR A 173 -11.11 -8.88 3.02
CA TYR A 173 -10.97 -8.95 4.47
C TYR A 173 -9.57 -8.53 4.91
N ASP A 174 -9.25 -7.25 4.68
CA ASP A 174 -8.00 -6.71 5.20
C ASP A 174 -8.09 -6.54 6.73
N ASP A 175 -7.34 -7.36 7.45
CA ASP A 175 -7.29 -7.33 8.91
C ASP A 175 -6.24 -6.36 9.47
N THR A 176 -5.48 -5.70 8.59
CA THR A 176 -4.48 -4.70 8.96
C THR A 176 -4.94 -3.27 8.71
N TRP A 177 -5.38 -2.98 7.48
CA TRP A 177 -5.91 -1.69 7.07
C TRP A 177 -7.30 -1.87 6.46
N PRO A 178 -8.20 -0.90 6.54
CA PRO A 178 -9.49 -0.97 5.83
C PRO A 178 -9.34 -0.65 4.33
N SER A 179 -8.48 -1.39 3.60
CA SER A 179 -8.16 -1.11 2.20
C SER A 179 -9.34 -1.33 1.25
N ASP A 180 -10.21 -2.28 1.57
CA ASP A 180 -11.49 -2.54 0.89
C ASP A 180 -12.51 -1.39 1.04
N GLU A 181 -12.32 -0.51 2.03
CA GLU A 181 -13.11 0.71 2.22
C GLU A 181 -12.37 1.94 1.66
N ALA A 182 -11.05 2.00 1.82
CA ALA A 182 -10.21 3.12 1.39
C ALA A 182 -10.17 3.26 -0.14
N PHE A 183 -9.95 2.16 -0.86
CA PHE A 183 -9.82 2.20 -2.31
C PHE A 183 -11.08 2.59 -3.05
N PRO A 184 -12.29 2.14 -2.67
CA PRO A 184 -13.53 2.71 -3.20
C PRO A 184 -13.69 4.22 -2.95
N ARG A 185 -13.15 4.78 -1.85
CA ARG A 185 -13.13 6.24 -1.64
C ARG A 185 -12.21 6.94 -2.65
N ILE A 186 -11.04 6.37 -2.92
CA ILE A 186 -10.13 6.85 -3.97
C ILE A 186 -10.84 6.83 -5.34
N MET A 187 -11.49 5.72 -5.70
CA MET A 187 -12.20 5.59 -6.98
C MET A 187 -13.26 6.68 -7.14
N ARG A 188 -14.08 6.91 -6.11
CA ARG A 188 -15.08 7.99 -6.14
C ARG A 188 -14.43 9.36 -6.33
N LYS A 189 -13.28 9.61 -5.67
CA LYS A 189 -12.57 10.89 -5.86
C LYS A 189 -12.05 11.08 -7.27
N LEU A 190 -11.50 10.05 -7.88
CA LEU A 190 -11.02 10.11 -9.27
C LEU A 190 -12.19 10.31 -10.25
N GLU A 191 -13.33 9.66 -10.00
CA GLU A 191 -14.56 9.87 -10.80
C GLU A 191 -15.09 11.31 -10.65
N GLU A 192 -15.20 11.84 -9.43
CA GLU A 192 -15.64 13.21 -9.14
C GLU A 192 -14.83 14.28 -9.91
N VAL A 193 -13.53 14.09 -10.05
CA VAL A 193 -12.65 15.04 -10.73
C VAL A 193 -12.50 14.76 -12.23
N HIS A 194 -13.21 13.78 -12.77
CA HIS A 194 -13.04 13.33 -14.17
C HIS A 194 -11.56 13.04 -14.49
N PHE A 195 -10.92 12.21 -13.66
CA PHE A 195 -9.49 11.90 -13.75
C PHE A 195 -9.13 11.43 -15.17
N PRO A 196 -8.14 12.05 -15.83
CA PRO A 196 -7.92 11.86 -17.27
C PRO A 196 -7.17 10.57 -17.64
N TYR A 197 -6.61 9.86 -16.68
CA TYR A 197 -5.86 8.62 -16.90
C TYR A 197 -6.71 7.40 -16.55
N ARG A 198 -6.25 6.22 -16.94
CA ARG A 198 -6.91 4.96 -16.58
C ARG A 198 -6.82 4.72 -15.06
N TYR A 199 -7.92 4.31 -14.47
CA TYR A 199 -7.94 3.91 -13.06
C TYR A 199 -8.86 2.71 -12.84
N GLU A 200 -8.37 1.77 -12.04
CA GLU A 200 -9.06 0.51 -11.76
C GLU A 200 -8.92 0.15 -10.27
N CYS A 201 -9.94 -0.49 -9.73
CA CYS A 201 -9.91 -1.09 -8.39
C CYS A 201 -10.39 -2.54 -8.46
N VAL A 202 -9.62 -3.46 -7.87
CA VAL A 202 -10.00 -4.87 -7.76
C VAL A 202 -9.99 -5.27 -6.30
N ILE A 203 -11.15 -5.76 -5.81
CA ILE A 203 -11.28 -6.33 -4.48
C ILE A 203 -11.32 -7.85 -4.61
N TYR A 204 -10.38 -8.55 -3.98
CA TYR A 204 -10.26 -10.00 -4.05
C TYR A 204 -11.07 -10.66 -2.94
N PRO A 205 -12.07 -11.50 -3.30
CA PRO A 205 -12.88 -12.21 -2.31
C PRO A 205 -12.05 -13.25 -1.55
N GLU A 206 -12.47 -13.55 -0.33
CA GLU A 206 -11.83 -14.53 0.56
C GLU A 206 -10.30 -14.32 0.70
N ALA A 207 -9.85 -13.07 0.70
CA ALA A 207 -8.45 -12.72 0.76
C ALA A 207 -8.14 -11.83 1.97
N GLY A 208 -6.96 -11.98 2.51
CA GLY A 208 -6.37 -11.15 3.56
C GLY A 208 -5.29 -10.21 3.02
N HIS A 209 -4.64 -9.49 3.94
CA HIS A 209 -3.73 -8.37 3.67
C HIS A 209 -2.63 -8.63 2.62
N CYS A 210 -2.13 -9.86 2.54
CA CYS A 210 -0.95 -10.18 1.73
C CYS A 210 -1.29 -10.52 0.29
N LEU A 211 -1.34 -9.52 -0.60
CA LEU A 211 -1.52 -9.67 -2.03
C LEU A 211 -0.18 -9.58 -2.81
N THR A 212 -0.21 -9.83 -4.12
CA THR A 212 0.93 -9.68 -5.05
C THR A 212 2.20 -10.43 -4.65
N MET A 213 2.04 -11.60 -4.04
CA MET A 213 3.14 -12.51 -3.67
C MET A 213 2.89 -13.89 -4.29
N PRO A 214 3.21 -14.09 -5.58
CA PRO A 214 3.02 -15.39 -6.23
C PRO A 214 3.97 -16.43 -5.63
N GLU A 215 3.64 -17.70 -5.77
CA GLU A 215 4.39 -18.84 -5.21
C GLU A 215 5.90 -18.73 -5.51
N LYS A 216 6.26 -18.35 -6.74
CA LYS A 216 7.65 -18.17 -7.16
C LYS A 216 8.40 -17.12 -6.31
N ALA A 217 7.71 -16.09 -5.83
CA ALA A 217 8.29 -15.10 -4.91
C ALA A 217 8.61 -15.68 -3.53
N LEU A 218 7.94 -16.77 -3.16
CA LEU A 218 8.02 -17.37 -1.83
C LEU A 218 9.07 -18.48 -1.73
N SER A 219 9.64 -18.92 -2.85
CA SER A 219 10.63 -20.00 -2.90
C SER A 219 11.86 -19.73 -2.01
N GLY A 220 12.34 -18.48 -1.99
CA GLY A 220 13.51 -18.06 -1.19
C GLY A 220 13.29 -18.06 0.32
N ILE A 221 12.04 -18.14 0.79
CA ILE A 221 11.69 -18.16 2.22
C ILE A 221 11.10 -19.50 2.68
N GLY A 222 11.23 -20.52 1.84
CA GLY A 222 10.81 -21.90 2.13
C GLY A 222 9.48 -22.31 1.55
N GLY A 223 9.02 -21.58 0.52
CA GLY A 223 7.83 -21.90 -0.28
C GLY A 223 6.52 -21.37 0.31
N GLU A 224 5.45 -21.61 -0.44
CA GLU A 224 4.12 -21.10 -0.13
C GLU A 224 3.55 -21.68 1.17
N GLU A 225 3.73 -22.95 1.42
CA GLU A 225 3.20 -23.61 2.62
C GLU A 225 3.81 -23.04 3.92
N LYS A 226 5.12 -22.79 3.93
CA LYS A 226 5.78 -22.15 5.07
C LYS A 226 5.31 -20.70 5.27
N MET A 227 5.15 -19.97 4.17
CA MET A 227 4.61 -18.62 4.21
C MET A 227 3.18 -18.61 4.74
N ASN A 228 2.31 -19.49 4.26
CA ASN A 228 0.92 -19.58 4.70
C ASN A 228 0.84 -19.87 6.20
N ARG A 229 1.64 -20.80 6.71
CA ARG A 229 1.72 -21.09 8.16
C ARG A 229 2.19 -19.87 8.96
N MET A 230 3.21 -19.18 8.47
CA MET A 230 3.72 -17.97 9.11
C MET A 230 2.67 -16.85 9.12
N LEU A 231 2.06 -16.55 7.98
CA LEU A 231 1.04 -15.51 7.87
C LEU A 231 -0.20 -15.85 8.71
N ALA A 232 -0.65 -17.10 8.72
CA ALA A 232 -1.78 -17.54 9.54
C ALA A 232 -1.54 -17.35 11.05
N HIS A 233 -0.28 -17.30 11.49
CA HIS A 233 0.06 -16.97 12.85
C HIS A 233 -0.19 -15.49 13.19
N PHE A 234 0.02 -14.59 12.23
CA PHE A 234 -0.09 -13.14 12.42
C PHE A 234 -1.39 -12.54 11.86
N MET A 235 -2.02 -13.20 10.89
CA MET A 235 -3.19 -12.70 10.15
C MET A 235 -4.33 -13.71 10.17
N THR A 236 -5.49 -13.27 10.64
CA THR A 236 -6.65 -14.16 10.82
C THR A 236 -7.17 -14.70 9.49
N MET A 237 -7.17 -13.85 8.45
CA MET A 237 -7.76 -14.23 7.16
C MET A 237 -6.92 -15.25 6.41
N GLU A 238 -5.61 -15.25 6.58
CA GLU A 238 -4.72 -16.29 6.04
C GLU A 238 -5.01 -17.67 6.65
N ALA A 239 -5.42 -17.72 7.91
CA ALA A 239 -5.85 -18.95 8.55
C ALA A 239 -7.27 -19.39 8.13
N LYS A 240 -8.16 -18.42 7.92
CA LYS A 240 -9.58 -18.66 7.64
C LYS A 240 -9.83 -19.05 6.18
N TYR A 241 -9.14 -18.39 5.25
CA TYR A 241 -9.32 -18.55 3.80
C TYR A 241 -7.98 -18.84 3.09
N PRO A 242 -7.26 -19.92 3.42
CA PRO A 242 -5.93 -20.19 2.87
C PRO A 242 -5.94 -20.32 1.33
N GLU A 243 -6.95 -20.96 0.76
CA GLU A 243 -7.10 -21.10 -0.70
C GLU A 243 -7.46 -19.77 -1.38
N GLY A 244 -8.38 -19.00 -0.78
CA GLY A 244 -8.74 -17.67 -1.27
C GLY A 244 -7.52 -16.74 -1.28
N CYS A 245 -6.78 -16.67 -0.18
CA CYS A 245 -5.55 -15.90 -0.06
C CYS A 245 -4.49 -16.32 -1.10
N ARG A 246 -4.29 -17.63 -1.30
CA ARG A 246 -3.38 -18.17 -2.32
C ARG A 246 -3.76 -17.73 -3.73
N LYS A 247 -5.02 -17.90 -4.10
CA LYS A 247 -5.55 -17.49 -5.41
C LYS A 247 -5.45 -15.97 -5.61
N ALA A 248 -5.76 -15.21 -4.57
CA ALA A 248 -5.70 -13.74 -4.61
C ALA A 248 -4.25 -13.24 -4.81
N ARG A 249 -3.26 -13.85 -4.14
CA ARG A 249 -1.84 -13.51 -4.34
C ARG A 249 -1.39 -13.69 -5.80
N ALA A 250 -1.75 -14.81 -6.41
CA ALA A 250 -1.40 -15.09 -7.81
C ALA A 250 -2.14 -14.16 -8.79
N LYS A 251 -3.46 -14.01 -8.63
CA LYS A 251 -4.28 -13.17 -9.51
C LYS A 251 -3.88 -11.70 -9.42
N SER A 252 -3.63 -11.19 -8.22
CA SER A 252 -3.22 -9.80 -8.02
C SER A 252 -1.82 -9.51 -8.56
N TRP A 253 -0.92 -10.49 -8.52
CA TRP A 253 0.38 -10.41 -9.18
C TRP A 253 0.21 -10.28 -10.71
N ASN A 254 -0.55 -11.18 -11.32
CA ASN A 254 -0.77 -11.16 -12.77
C ASN A 254 -1.47 -9.86 -13.21
N LYS A 255 -2.46 -9.39 -12.44
CA LYS A 255 -3.15 -8.12 -12.72
C LYS A 255 -2.18 -6.93 -12.65
N MET A 256 -1.30 -6.89 -11.65
CA MET A 256 -0.28 -5.85 -11.53
C MET A 256 0.68 -5.86 -12.72
N VAL A 257 1.18 -7.04 -13.11
CA VAL A 257 2.10 -7.18 -14.25
C VAL A 257 1.45 -6.76 -15.56
N SER A 258 0.23 -7.25 -15.85
CA SER A 258 -0.47 -6.85 -17.08
C SER A 258 -0.78 -5.36 -17.11
N PHE A 259 -1.17 -4.78 -15.98
CA PHE A 259 -1.46 -3.35 -15.88
C PHE A 259 -0.23 -2.49 -16.21
N PHE A 260 0.96 -2.84 -15.69
CA PHE A 260 2.20 -2.17 -16.04
C PHE A 260 2.56 -2.36 -17.53
N LYS A 261 2.43 -3.59 -18.05
CA LYS A 261 2.71 -3.86 -19.47
C LYS A 261 1.83 -3.01 -20.40
N GLU A 262 0.54 -2.94 -20.09
CA GLU A 262 -0.43 -2.11 -20.85
C GLU A 262 -0.13 -0.62 -20.72
N SER A 263 0.22 -0.12 -19.53
CA SER A 263 0.55 1.31 -19.30
C SER A 263 1.83 1.76 -20.00
N PHE A 264 2.79 0.85 -20.21
CA PHE A 264 4.07 1.15 -20.83
C PHE A 264 4.20 0.62 -22.28
N SER A 265 3.15 0.00 -22.80
CA SER A 265 3.16 -0.43 -24.20
C SER A 265 3.27 0.80 -25.09
N VAL A 266 4.38 0.86 -25.81
CA VAL A 266 4.53 1.79 -26.94
C VAL A 266 3.85 1.10 -28.11
N GLU A 267 2.89 1.76 -28.76
CA GLU A 267 2.28 1.29 -30.01
C GLU A 267 3.32 1.05 -31.11
#